data_b8b7ccd04da99a58a5640cd65831e30d
#
_entry.id   b8b7ccd04da99a58a5640cd65831e30d
#
_cell.length_a   1.000
_cell.length_b   1.000
_cell.length_c   1.000
_cell.angle_alpha   90.00
_cell.angle_beta   90.00
_cell.angle_gamma   90.00
#
_symmetry.space_group_name_H-M   'P 1'
#
loop_
_entity.id
_entity.type
_entity.pdbx_description
1 polymer ?
#
loop_
_entity_poly.entity_id
_entity_poly.type
_entity_poly.pdbx_seq_one_letter_code
_entity_poly.pdbx_strand_id
1 'polypeptide(L)'
;MQKKLLLLYILFLLFGLNQSMAQSIIPMDTFTLGPALFYQEGKSSYYANKFHGRRTASGQKYSKNKLTAAHRTIPLGTRIKVTNRKSGKWVIVTVNDRGPYARRYILDLSYRAAKHLGMTQGKGYANVIIEELPAKDPNWPQKHVPEPEGQGLHE
;
A
#
# COMPACT_ATOMS: atom_id res chain seq x y z
N MET A 1 -57.01 -46.90 -25.57
CA MET A 1 -56.56 -46.11 -24.39
C MET A 1 -55.05 -46.07 -24.25
N GLN A 2 -54.32 -47.09 -24.58
CA GLN A 2 -52.86 -47.15 -24.43
C GLN A 2 -52.05 -46.16 -25.28
N LYS A 3 -52.48 -45.83 -26.50
CA LYS A 3 -51.79 -44.82 -27.36
C LYS A 3 -51.77 -43.40 -26.80
N LYS A 4 -52.81 -43.00 -26.04
CA LYS A 4 -52.88 -41.71 -25.38
C LYS A 4 -51.94 -41.58 -24.18
N LEU A 5 -51.78 -42.70 -23.45
CA LEU A 5 -50.82 -42.71 -22.31
C LEU A 5 -49.37 -42.63 -22.79
N LEU A 6 -49.06 -43.33 -23.89
CA LEU A 6 -47.73 -43.31 -24.48
C LEU A 6 -47.34 -41.90 -24.98
N LEU A 7 -48.34 -41.21 -25.59
CA LEU A 7 -48.11 -39.81 -26.06
C LEU A 7 -47.86 -38.84 -24.92
N LEU A 8 -48.59 -38.99 -23.80
CA LEU A 8 -48.39 -38.17 -22.60
C LEU A 8 -47.01 -38.47 -21.95
N TYR A 9 -46.56 -39.71 -21.96
CA TYR A 9 -45.27 -40.05 -21.42
C TYR A 9 -44.13 -39.51 -22.28
N ILE A 10 -44.25 -39.52 -23.60
CA ILE A 10 -43.29 -38.92 -24.53
C ILE A 10 -43.24 -37.40 -24.36
N LEU A 11 -44.42 -36.78 -24.20
CA LEU A 11 -44.52 -35.33 -23.97
C LEU A 11 -43.88 -34.94 -22.63
N PHE A 12 -44.02 -35.74 -21.58
CA PHE A 12 -43.40 -35.52 -20.28
C PHE A 12 -41.87 -35.69 -20.33
N LEU A 13 -41.37 -36.66 -21.10
CA LEU A 13 -39.94 -36.86 -21.33
C LEU A 13 -39.33 -35.68 -22.14
N LEU A 14 -40.03 -35.17 -23.13
CA LEU A 14 -39.58 -34.03 -23.91
C LEU A 14 -39.63 -32.72 -23.11
N PHE A 15 -40.56 -32.57 -22.18
CA PHE A 15 -40.68 -31.43 -21.28
C PHE A 15 -39.62 -31.46 -20.15
N GLY A 16 -39.21 -32.69 -19.71
CA GLY A 16 -38.21 -32.89 -18.70
C GLY A 16 -36.77 -32.62 -19.17
N LEU A 17 -36.50 -32.62 -20.47
CA LEU A 17 -35.18 -32.38 -21.05
C LEU A 17 -34.88 -30.90 -21.29
N ASN A 18 -35.83 -30.00 -21.05
CA ASN A 18 -35.65 -28.55 -21.14
C ASN A 18 -35.36 -27.86 -19.80
N GLN A 19 -35.15 -28.64 -18.73
CA GLN A 19 -34.58 -28.12 -17.50
C GLN A 19 -33.10 -27.98 -17.67
N SER A 20 -32.82 -26.86 -18.32
CA SER A 20 -31.78 -26.14 -17.85
C SER A 20 -30.40 -26.46 -18.28
N MET A 21 -29.87 -25.64 -18.79
CA MET A 21 -28.65 -24.97 -18.43
C MET A 21 -29.03 -23.52 -18.07
N ALA A 22 -29.72 -23.35 -16.96
CA ALA A 22 -29.56 -22.10 -16.24
C ALA A 22 -28.09 -22.12 -15.77
N GLN A 23 -27.20 -21.77 -16.69
CA GLN A 23 -25.88 -21.29 -16.34
C GLN A 23 -26.13 -20.26 -15.26
N SER A 24 -25.71 -20.56 -14.05
CA SER A 24 -25.41 -19.54 -13.07
C SER A 24 -24.43 -18.60 -13.76
N ILE A 25 -24.99 -17.57 -14.40
CA ILE A 25 -24.26 -16.36 -14.65
C ILE A 25 -23.88 -15.96 -13.24
N ILE A 26 -22.68 -16.37 -12.82
CA ILE A 26 -22.01 -15.76 -11.68
C ILE A 26 -22.08 -14.28 -12.04
N PRO A 27 -22.84 -13.47 -11.28
CA PRO A 27 -22.75 -12.04 -11.51
C PRO A 27 -21.25 -11.80 -11.45
N MET A 28 -20.70 -11.32 -12.54
CA MET A 28 -19.34 -10.81 -12.55
C MET A 28 -19.43 -9.70 -11.52
N ASP A 29 -19.14 -10.10 -10.25
CA ASP A 29 -19.11 -9.19 -9.14
C ASP A 29 -18.37 -8.01 -9.71
N THR A 30 -19.07 -6.91 -9.76
CA THR A 30 -18.44 -5.64 -10.06
C THR A 30 -17.26 -5.61 -9.11
N PHE A 31 -16.10 -6.06 -9.61
CA PHE A 31 -14.84 -5.87 -8.91
C PHE A 31 -14.79 -4.36 -8.77
N THR A 32 -15.36 -3.89 -7.67
CA THR A 32 -15.28 -2.51 -7.27
C THR A 32 -13.81 -2.30 -7.06
N LEU A 33 -13.13 -1.84 -8.12
CA LEU A 33 -11.78 -1.35 -8.01
C LEU A 33 -11.84 -0.33 -6.87
N GLY A 34 -11.38 -0.76 -5.71
CA GLY A 34 -11.19 0.17 -4.61
C GLY A 34 -10.40 1.37 -5.13
N PRO A 35 -10.47 2.53 -4.51
CA PRO A 35 -9.77 3.71 -4.98
C PRO A 35 -8.33 3.32 -5.32
N ALA A 36 -7.91 3.64 -6.54
CA ALA A 36 -6.57 3.31 -7.01
C ALA A 36 -5.56 3.81 -5.96
N LEU A 37 -4.83 2.89 -5.35
CA LEU A 37 -3.83 3.23 -4.36
C LEU A 37 -2.73 4.04 -5.03
N PHE A 38 -2.27 5.08 -4.36
CA PHE A 38 -1.21 5.95 -4.88
C PHE A 38 0.07 5.14 -5.09
N TYR A 39 0.65 5.30 -6.28
CA TYR A 39 1.94 4.73 -6.65
C TYR A 39 2.80 5.81 -7.30
N GLN A 40 4.05 5.91 -6.87
CA GLN A 40 5.01 6.86 -7.46
C GLN A 40 6.44 6.33 -7.34
N GLU A 41 7.24 6.61 -8.37
CA GLU A 41 8.68 6.37 -8.36
C GLU A 41 9.46 7.67 -8.49
N GLY A 42 10.63 7.72 -7.84
CA GLY A 42 11.51 8.88 -7.95
C GLY A 42 12.60 8.90 -6.90
N LYS A 43 13.27 10.04 -6.77
CA LYS A 43 14.33 10.21 -5.77
C LYS A 43 13.73 10.69 -4.44
N SER A 44 14.16 10.06 -3.36
CA SER A 44 13.89 10.50 -1.99
C SER A 44 15.17 11.01 -1.35
N SER A 45 15.05 12.09 -0.57
CA SER A 45 16.05 12.54 0.40
C SER A 45 15.56 12.35 1.83
N TYR A 46 16.24 12.91 2.82
CA TYR A 46 15.80 12.92 4.19
C TYR A 46 16.14 14.24 4.88
N TYR A 47 15.42 14.52 5.96
CA TYR A 47 15.58 15.75 6.73
C TYR A 47 16.96 15.89 7.36
N ALA A 48 17.55 17.07 7.23
CA ALA A 48 18.72 17.44 8.00
C ALA A 48 18.40 17.55 9.51
N ASN A 49 19.39 17.28 10.36
CA ASN A 49 19.24 17.30 11.82
C ASN A 49 18.65 18.61 12.39
N LYS A 50 18.92 19.76 11.75
CA LYS A 50 18.41 21.09 12.15
C LYS A 50 16.89 21.22 12.15
N PHE A 51 16.16 20.29 11.51
CA PHE A 51 14.70 20.31 11.48
C PHE A 51 14.07 19.62 12.70
N HIS A 52 14.86 18.92 13.53
CA HIS A 52 14.33 18.25 14.71
C HIS A 52 13.63 19.25 15.65
N GLY A 53 12.42 18.90 16.09
CA GLY A 53 11.58 19.75 16.94
C GLY A 53 10.73 20.80 16.21
N ARG A 54 10.97 21.07 14.91
CA ARG A 54 10.16 22.02 14.14
C ARG A 54 8.76 21.47 13.88
N ARG A 55 7.77 22.36 13.79
CA ARG A 55 6.39 21.99 13.41
C ARG A 55 6.34 21.57 11.96
N THR A 56 5.62 20.48 11.70
CA THR A 56 5.27 19.98 10.38
C THR A 56 3.93 20.55 9.92
N ALA A 57 3.57 20.33 8.65
CA ALA A 57 2.28 20.75 8.10
C ALA A 57 1.07 20.12 8.81
N SER A 58 1.22 18.96 9.44
CA SER A 58 0.18 18.35 10.28
C SER A 58 0.06 18.93 11.68
N GLY A 59 0.89 19.93 12.04
CA GLY A 59 0.96 20.51 13.38
C GLY A 59 1.83 19.73 14.37
N GLN A 60 2.25 18.52 14.04
CA GLN A 60 3.14 17.70 14.87
C GLN A 60 4.56 18.27 14.90
N LYS A 61 5.32 18.00 15.96
CA LYS A 61 6.76 18.27 15.96
C LYS A 61 7.49 17.16 15.19
N TYR A 62 8.33 17.55 14.22
CA TYR A 62 9.21 16.60 13.53
C TYR A 62 10.17 15.92 14.52
N SER A 63 10.25 14.61 14.43
CA SER A 63 11.22 13.82 15.17
C SER A 63 12.04 12.96 14.23
N LYS A 64 13.38 13.12 14.31
CA LYS A 64 14.30 12.28 13.55
C LYS A 64 14.19 10.79 13.87
N ASN A 65 13.61 10.44 15.03
CA ASN A 65 13.48 9.07 15.54
C ASN A 65 12.11 8.42 15.24
N LYS A 66 11.16 9.15 14.62
CA LYS A 66 9.87 8.60 14.18
C LYS A 66 9.94 8.16 12.72
N LEU A 67 9.04 7.27 12.31
CA LEU A 67 8.90 6.83 10.93
C LEU A 67 7.88 7.73 10.22
N THR A 68 8.34 8.87 9.72
CA THR A 68 7.50 9.90 9.06
C THR A 68 8.15 10.37 7.77
N ALA A 69 7.34 11.03 6.93
CA ALA A 69 7.79 11.60 5.68
C ALA A 69 7.05 12.89 5.33
N ALA A 70 7.65 13.72 4.46
CA ALA A 70 6.99 14.78 3.74
C ALA A 70 6.72 14.38 2.30
N HIS A 71 5.51 14.67 1.82
CA HIS A 71 5.12 14.52 0.44
C HIS A 71 4.27 15.72 -0.01
N ARG A 72 4.34 16.07 -1.32
CA ARG A 72 3.66 17.26 -1.82
C ARG A 72 2.14 17.15 -1.80
N THR A 73 1.60 16.02 -2.20
CA THR A 73 0.15 15.85 -2.46
C THR A 73 -0.51 14.74 -1.67
N ILE A 74 0.19 13.67 -1.25
CA ILE A 74 -0.40 12.59 -0.46
C ILE A 74 -1.05 13.19 0.80
N PRO A 75 -2.30 12.83 1.14
CA PRO A 75 -2.98 13.35 2.32
C PRO A 75 -2.16 13.17 3.60
N LEU A 76 -2.24 14.15 4.52
CA LEU A 76 -1.59 14.03 5.83
C LEU A 76 -2.25 12.91 6.63
N GLY A 77 -1.45 12.08 7.30
CA GLY A 77 -1.92 10.89 8.02
C GLY A 77 -1.86 9.61 7.20
N THR A 78 -1.73 9.69 5.88
CA THR A 78 -1.63 8.50 5.02
C THR A 78 -0.37 7.71 5.35
N ARG A 79 -0.51 6.40 5.43
CA ARG A 79 0.60 5.46 5.55
C ARG A 79 1.06 5.01 4.17
N ILE A 80 2.34 5.06 3.94
CA ILE A 80 2.96 4.64 2.68
C ILE A 80 4.09 3.66 2.95
N LYS A 81 4.22 2.66 2.09
CA LYS A 81 5.41 1.81 2.02
C LYS A 81 6.41 2.47 1.08
N VAL A 82 7.64 2.60 1.52
CA VAL A 82 8.73 3.17 0.75
C VAL A 82 9.79 2.11 0.56
N THR A 83 10.09 1.76 -0.68
CA THR A 83 11.08 0.74 -1.03
C THR A 83 12.27 1.38 -1.73
N ASN A 84 13.48 1.13 -1.26
CA ASN A 84 14.71 1.52 -1.95
C ASN A 84 14.95 0.56 -3.12
N ARG A 85 14.88 1.06 -4.35
CA ARG A 85 15.01 0.24 -5.57
C ARG A 85 16.33 -0.52 -5.68
N LYS A 86 17.41 0.05 -5.15
CA LYS A 86 18.74 -0.57 -5.26
C LYS A 86 18.93 -1.74 -4.30
N SER A 87 18.46 -1.59 -3.04
CA SER A 87 18.70 -2.59 -1.98
C SER A 87 17.52 -3.50 -1.71
N GLY A 88 16.32 -3.18 -2.23
CA GLY A 88 15.06 -3.87 -1.89
C GLY A 88 14.57 -3.60 -0.47
N LYS A 89 15.34 -2.89 0.37
CA LYS A 89 14.92 -2.53 1.72
C LYS A 89 13.70 -1.62 1.68
N TRP A 90 12.76 -1.82 2.59
CA TRP A 90 11.54 -1.03 2.66
C TRP A 90 11.21 -0.62 4.09
N VAL A 91 10.38 0.40 4.23
CA VAL A 91 9.88 0.90 5.51
C VAL A 91 8.50 1.50 5.32
N ILE A 92 7.64 1.37 6.33
CA ILE A 92 6.35 2.06 6.36
C ILE A 92 6.52 3.36 7.13
N VAL A 93 6.05 4.46 6.53
CA VAL A 93 6.09 5.79 7.14
C VAL A 93 4.71 6.45 7.07
N THR A 94 4.45 7.39 7.98
CA THR A 94 3.26 8.24 7.94
C THR A 94 3.63 9.58 7.31
N VAL A 95 2.87 10.01 6.31
CA VAL A 95 3.02 11.36 5.73
C VAL A 95 2.44 12.36 6.71
N ASN A 96 3.28 13.21 7.30
CA ASN A 96 2.86 14.21 8.27
C ASN A 96 3.35 15.63 7.94
N ASP A 97 4.02 15.80 6.79
CA ASP A 97 4.55 17.09 6.37
C ASP A 97 4.37 17.32 4.87
N ARG A 98 4.58 18.56 4.45
CA ARG A 98 4.58 19.01 3.06
C ARG A 98 5.99 19.28 2.55
N GLY A 99 6.25 18.89 1.32
CA GLY A 99 7.54 18.92 0.66
C GLY A 99 7.79 17.62 -0.09
N PRO A 100 8.98 17.39 -0.65
CA PRO A 100 10.10 18.33 -0.76
C PRO A 100 9.81 19.53 -1.66
N TYR A 101 10.41 20.68 -1.34
CA TYR A 101 10.34 21.86 -2.21
C TYR A 101 11.34 21.80 -3.36
N ALA A 102 12.41 21.04 -3.22
CA ALA A 102 13.35 20.77 -4.30
C ALA A 102 12.72 19.78 -5.31
N ARG A 103 12.47 20.24 -6.53
CA ARG A 103 11.73 19.47 -7.57
C ARG A 103 12.35 18.11 -7.93
N ARG A 104 13.65 17.96 -7.74
CA ARG A 104 14.40 16.70 -8.01
C ARG A 104 14.01 15.54 -7.07
N TYR A 105 13.36 15.81 -5.95
CA TYR A 105 12.91 14.84 -4.98
C TYR A 105 11.40 14.75 -4.95
N ILE A 106 10.87 13.54 -4.67
CA ILE A 106 9.45 13.28 -4.51
C ILE A 106 9.07 13.11 -3.03
N LEU A 107 10.04 12.76 -2.18
CA LEU A 107 9.83 12.42 -0.79
C LEU A 107 11.00 12.89 0.07
N ASP A 108 10.72 13.41 1.27
CA ASP A 108 11.70 13.63 2.32
C ASP A 108 11.38 12.73 3.52
N LEU A 109 12.28 11.81 3.84
CA LEU A 109 12.12 10.85 4.93
C LEU A 109 12.67 11.40 6.25
N SER A 110 12.13 10.92 7.37
CA SER A 110 12.81 11.09 8.65
C SER A 110 14.17 10.37 8.63
N TYR A 111 15.08 10.77 9.50
CA TYR A 111 16.40 10.16 9.60
C TYR A 111 16.32 8.65 9.91
N ARG A 112 15.42 8.26 10.83
CA ARG A 112 15.19 6.83 11.16
C ARG A 112 14.74 6.05 9.94
N ALA A 113 13.77 6.55 9.17
CA ALA A 113 13.29 5.91 7.96
C ALA A 113 14.40 5.77 6.91
N ALA A 114 15.17 6.84 6.69
CA ALA A 114 16.31 6.84 5.76
C ALA A 114 17.40 5.83 6.18
N LYS A 115 17.65 5.69 7.49
CA LYS A 115 18.59 4.69 8.04
C LYS A 115 18.13 3.27 7.73
N HIS A 116 16.83 2.95 7.91
CA HIS A 116 16.27 1.65 7.54
C HIS A 116 16.47 1.31 6.06
N LEU A 117 16.34 2.30 5.20
CA LEU A 117 16.55 2.14 3.75
C LEU A 117 18.02 2.10 3.34
N GLY A 118 18.96 2.26 4.28
CA GLY A 118 20.42 2.31 4.01
C GLY A 118 20.86 3.60 3.30
N MET A 119 20.09 4.69 3.40
CA MET A 119 20.39 5.94 2.69
C MET A 119 21.42 6.82 3.39
N THR A 120 21.65 6.60 4.69
CA THR A 120 22.48 7.50 5.53
C THR A 120 23.99 7.25 5.38
N GLN A 121 24.39 6.13 4.79
CA GLN A 121 25.78 5.72 4.56
C GLN A 121 26.29 6.05 3.15
N GLY A 122 25.60 6.90 2.40
CA GLY A 122 25.92 7.18 1.01
C GLY A 122 25.64 8.62 0.60
N LYS A 123 25.13 8.78 -0.61
CA LYS A 123 24.89 10.10 -1.23
C LYS A 123 23.80 10.95 -0.56
N GLY A 124 23.15 10.46 0.49
CA GLY A 124 22.06 11.17 1.16
C GLY A 124 20.71 11.12 0.41
N TYR A 125 20.61 10.33 -0.64
CA TYR A 125 19.38 10.08 -1.39
C TYR A 125 19.36 8.69 -2.00
N ALA A 126 18.16 8.20 -2.35
CA ALA A 126 17.97 6.96 -3.09
C ALA A 126 16.81 7.07 -4.08
N ASN A 127 16.81 6.23 -5.11
CA ASN A 127 15.63 5.99 -5.92
C ASN A 127 14.69 5.08 -5.16
N VAL A 128 13.46 5.50 -5.00
CA VAL A 128 12.45 4.79 -4.21
C VAL A 128 11.18 4.55 -5.01
N ILE A 129 10.43 3.54 -4.56
CA ILE A 129 9.05 3.29 -4.92
C ILE A 129 8.20 3.66 -3.71
N ILE A 130 7.12 4.40 -3.93
CA ILE A 130 6.12 4.76 -2.93
C ILE A 130 4.83 4.03 -3.29
N GLU A 131 4.28 3.29 -2.33
CA GLU A 131 3.02 2.57 -2.44
C GLU A 131 2.12 3.00 -1.27
N GLU A 132 0.93 3.51 -1.55
CA GLU A 132 -0.05 3.80 -0.50
C GLU A 132 -0.56 2.50 0.10
N LEU A 133 -0.73 2.50 1.41
CA LEU A 133 -1.32 1.37 2.12
C LEU A 133 -2.81 1.61 2.33
N PRO A 134 -3.65 0.58 2.19
CA PRO A 134 -5.07 0.68 2.51
C PRO A 134 -5.30 1.24 3.91
N ALA A 135 -6.29 2.09 4.05
CA ALA A 135 -6.56 2.87 5.27
C ALA A 135 -6.93 2.03 6.49
N LYS A 136 -6.95 0.80 6.52
CA LYS A 136 -7.04 -0.21 7.59
C LYS A 136 -7.18 -1.58 6.92
N ASP A 137 -6.10 -2.19 6.58
CA ASP A 137 -6.11 -3.64 6.43
C ASP A 137 -5.86 -4.24 7.82
N PRO A 138 -6.87 -4.80 8.50
CA PRO A 138 -6.70 -5.46 9.78
C PRO A 138 -5.79 -6.68 9.68
N ASN A 139 -5.62 -7.24 8.47
CA ASN A 139 -4.76 -8.38 8.17
C ASN A 139 -3.35 -7.97 7.72
N TRP A 140 -3.09 -6.64 7.58
CA TRP A 140 -1.73 -6.21 7.28
C TRP A 140 -0.80 -6.64 8.40
N PRO A 141 0.26 -7.42 8.12
CA PRO A 141 1.12 -7.97 9.15
C PRO A 141 1.80 -6.83 9.91
N GLN A 142 1.31 -6.51 11.09
CA GLN A 142 1.93 -5.58 12.04
C GLN A 142 3.37 -6.03 12.41
N LYS A 143 3.71 -7.28 12.08
CA LYS A 143 4.99 -7.93 12.39
C LYS A 143 6.11 -7.70 11.40
N HIS A 144 5.89 -6.95 10.30
CA HIS A 144 6.94 -6.69 9.31
C HIS A 144 7.43 -5.23 9.28
N VAL A 145 7.38 -4.54 10.41
CA VAL A 145 8.41 -3.55 10.68
C VAL A 145 9.58 -4.38 11.18
N PRO A 146 10.66 -4.58 10.40
CA PRO A 146 11.84 -5.21 10.98
C PRO A 146 12.23 -4.37 12.19
N GLU A 147 12.07 -4.94 13.39
CA GLU A 147 12.72 -4.40 14.57
C GLU A 147 14.18 -4.18 14.17
N PRO A 148 14.80 -3.05 14.48
CA PRO A 148 16.21 -2.91 14.28
C PRO A 148 16.86 -4.06 15.06
N GLU A 149 17.44 -5.02 14.32
CA GLU A 149 18.29 -6.06 14.94
C GLU A 149 19.18 -5.34 15.91
N GLY A 150 19.05 -5.71 17.16
CA GLY A 150 19.75 -5.08 18.26
C GLY A 150 21.25 -5.08 17.98
N GLN A 151 21.77 -3.92 17.60
CA GLN A 151 23.16 -3.65 17.83
C GLN A 151 23.27 -3.39 19.32
N GLY A 152 23.73 -4.44 20.01
CA GLY A 152 24.14 -4.34 21.39
C GLY A 152 24.95 -3.07 21.59
N LEU A 153 24.49 -2.27 22.54
CA LEU A 153 25.30 -1.26 23.20
C LEU A 153 26.41 -2.06 23.88
N HIS A 154 27.56 -2.13 23.24
CA HIS A 154 28.81 -2.36 23.98
C HIS A 154 29.17 -1.03 24.59
N GLU A 155 29.17 -1.02 25.91
CA GLU A 155 29.73 -0.03 26.82
C GLU A 155 31.15 0.36 26.45
#